data_a38d6f9ad61fe9cc9fcc658e398b57e4
#
_entry.id   a38d6f9ad61fe9cc9fcc658e398b57e4
#
_cell.length_a   1.000
_cell.length_b   1.000
_cell.length_c   1.000
_cell.angle_alpha   90.00
_cell.angle_beta   90.00
_cell.angle_gamma   90.00
#
_symmetry.space_group_name_H-M   'P 1'
#
loop_
_entity.id
_entity.type
_entity.pdbx_description
1 polymer ?
#
loop_
_entity_poly.entity_id
_entity_poly.type
_entity_poly.pdbx_seq_one_letter_code
_entity_poly.pdbx_strand_id
1 'polypeptide(L)'
;PRPTLFPYTTLFRSPAQEKEKAATSYSVETNRFGANWFISGGLGAQMYFGDNDGKLDFGKRLAPALDIAVGKWFTPGIGLRIAYNGLQAKGATLLEDDAYVKGGVMSNGYYKQKWNIANFHADVMLNLTNMFCGYKEDRLYSFIPYAGAGWVHSWTKPTDDNIGFNLGLINRFRLSSALDFNVEMRSLFMKNTLAGENKEAMLGLTVGVTYKFKKRGWNAVPTVPMVPESQLNDMRDRVNALKGENESLKRDLVEARNKKPEVIVKKEAGLVPRLVVVFNIGKSNISKREYMNIEAMAKGIKANPDKTFTVTGYADKGTGSAEYNMKLRSEEHTSELQSHHDLVCRL
;
A
#
# COMPACT_ATOMS: atom_id res chain seq x y z
N PRO A 1 3.98 -60.59 -18.30
CA PRO A 1 4.65 -59.62 -17.52
C PRO A 1 3.79 -58.33 -17.48
N ARG A 2 3.52 -57.85 -16.26
CA ARG A 2 2.78 -56.61 -16.03
C ARG A 2 3.71 -55.42 -16.22
N PRO A 3 3.31 -54.32 -16.87
CA PRO A 3 4.08 -53.10 -16.88
C PRO A 3 3.93 -52.38 -15.54
N THR A 4 5.04 -52.13 -14.90
CA THR A 4 5.17 -51.29 -13.69
C THR A 4 4.99 -49.82 -14.08
N LEU A 5 3.88 -49.22 -13.69
CA LEU A 5 3.64 -47.78 -13.73
C LEU A 5 4.53 -47.12 -12.65
N PHE A 6 5.54 -46.38 -13.06
CA PHE A 6 6.20 -45.41 -12.19
C PHE A 6 5.31 -44.16 -12.09
N PRO A 7 4.96 -43.71 -10.89
CA PRO A 7 4.30 -42.42 -10.75
C PRO A 7 5.35 -41.31 -10.90
N TYR A 8 5.29 -40.59 -12.00
CA TYR A 8 5.94 -39.29 -12.09
C TYR A 8 5.21 -38.33 -11.15
N THR A 9 5.70 -38.21 -9.93
CA THR A 9 5.37 -37.05 -9.08
C THR A 9 6.12 -35.84 -9.63
N THR A 10 5.56 -35.20 -10.62
CA THR A 10 5.88 -33.81 -10.93
C THR A 10 5.47 -33.00 -9.71
N LEU A 11 6.45 -32.61 -8.91
CA LEU A 11 6.32 -31.56 -7.90
C LEU A 11 5.94 -30.26 -8.64
N PHE A 12 4.66 -30.07 -8.86
CA PHE A 12 4.12 -28.76 -9.18
C PHE A 12 4.36 -27.88 -7.95
N ARG A 13 5.46 -27.11 -7.96
CA ARG A 13 5.63 -26.00 -7.05
C ARG A 13 4.45 -25.06 -7.29
N SER A 14 3.57 -25.00 -6.30
CA SER A 14 2.40 -24.13 -6.34
C SER A 14 2.85 -22.68 -6.60
N PRO A 15 2.21 -21.97 -7.53
CA PRO A 15 2.48 -20.53 -7.79
C PRO A 15 2.36 -19.65 -6.55
N ALA A 16 1.75 -20.13 -5.48
CA ALA A 16 1.65 -19.46 -4.20
C ALA A 16 3.00 -19.31 -3.48
N GLN A 17 3.96 -20.25 -3.66
CA GLN A 17 5.28 -20.15 -3.02
C GLN A 17 6.25 -19.20 -3.75
N GLU A 18 6.03 -18.92 -5.03
CA GLU A 18 6.78 -17.89 -5.75
C GLU A 18 6.26 -16.48 -5.47
N LYS A 19 4.98 -16.34 -5.09
CA LYS A 19 4.38 -15.06 -4.69
C LYS A 19 4.90 -14.51 -3.37
N GLU A 20 5.37 -15.36 -2.46
CA GLU A 20 5.84 -14.90 -1.14
C GLU A 20 7.23 -14.24 -1.19
N LYS A 21 8.06 -14.56 -2.17
CA LYS A 21 9.40 -13.96 -2.35
C LYS A 21 9.41 -12.67 -3.17
N ALA A 22 8.39 -12.41 -3.98
CA ALA A 22 8.27 -11.18 -4.78
C ALA A 22 7.61 -10.02 -4.02
N ALA A 23 7.08 -10.25 -2.82
CA ALA A 23 6.34 -9.27 -2.03
C ALA A 23 7.22 -8.39 -1.12
N THR A 24 8.53 -8.27 -1.36
CA THR A 24 9.42 -7.41 -0.56
C THR A 24 9.47 -5.96 -1.02
N SER A 25 8.87 -5.62 -2.14
CA SER A 25 8.64 -4.24 -2.54
C SER A 25 7.28 -3.78 -2.00
N TYR A 26 7.28 -3.11 -0.84
CA TYR A 26 6.04 -2.50 -0.35
C TYR A 26 5.67 -1.32 -1.26
N SER A 27 4.51 -1.40 -1.85
CA SER A 27 3.87 -0.28 -2.49
C SER A 27 2.86 0.32 -1.50
N VAL A 28 3.02 1.60 -1.19
CA VAL A 28 2.11 2.31 -0.30
C VAL A 28 1.54 3.53 -1.01
N GLU A 29 0.29 3.88 -0.69
CA GLU A 29 -0.33 5.09 -1.21
C GLU A 29 0.41 6.33 -0.67
N THR A 30 0.60 7.33 -1.54
CA THR A 30 1.15 8.63 -1.13
C THR A 30 0.14 9.34 -0.24
N ASN A 31 0.55 9.69 0.96
CA ASN A 31 -0.27 10.40 1.91
C ASN A 31 -0.31 11.91 1.64
N ARG A 32 -1.42 12.55 2.05
CA ARG A 32 -1.53 14.02 2.02
C ARG A 32 -0.45 14.67 2.89
N PHE A 33 -0.07 15.91 2.59
CA PHE A 33 0.99 16.64 3.31
C PHE A 33 0.76 16.70 4.83
N GLY A 34 -0.46 16.81 5.30
CA GLY A 34 -0.81 16.84 6.72
C GLY A 34 -0.70 15.50 7.46
N ALA A 35 -0.33 14.39 6.80
CA ALA A 35 -0.19 13.08 7.43
C ALA A 35 1.26 12.80 7.87
N ASN A 36 1.40 11.88 8.84
CA ASN A 36 2.68 11.33 9.32
C ASN A 36 3.64 12.34 9.93
N TRP A 37 3.10 13.42 10.52
CA TRP A 37 3.85 14.33 11.36
C TRP A 37 4.06 13.75 12.76
N PHE A 38 5.18 14.10 13.36
CA PHE A 38 5.51 13.72 14.73
C PHE A 38 6.23 14.84 15.46
N ILE A 39 6.18 14.78 16.79
CA ILE A 39 7.03 15.54 17.71
C ILE A 39 7.74 14.55 18.61
N SER A 40 9.01 14.81 18.93
CA SER A 40 9.78 14.00 19.86
C SER A 40 10.49 14.87 20.89
N GLY A 41 10.69 14.30 22.08
CA GLY A 41 11.49 14.91 23.14
C GLY A 41 12.27 13.83 23.86
N GLY A 42 13.50 14.14 24.23
CA GLY A 42 14.41 13.23 24.92
C GLY A 42 15.35 13.95 25.89
N LEU A 43 15.76 13.23 26.92
CA LEU A 43 16.73 13.66 27.91
C LEU A 43 17.87 12.63 27.98
N GLY A 44 19.06 13.10 28.29
CA GLY A 44 20.20 12.23 28.42
C GLY A 44 21.49 12.93 28.79
N ALA A 45 22.58 12.40 28.31
CA ALA A 45 23.91 12.93 28.55
C ALA A 45 24.65 13.10 27.20
N GLN A 46 25.52 14.09 27.20
CA GLN A 46 26.44 14.33 26.10
C GLN A 46 27.86 14.59 26.61
N MET A 47 28.80 14.31 25.71
CA MET A 47 30.22 14.44 25.99
C MET A 47 30.87 15.18 24.83
N TYR A 48 31.64 16.19 25.18
CA TYR A 48 32.46 16.92 24.21
C TYR A 48 33.84 16.27 24.08
N PHE A 49 34.39 16.32 22.90
CA PHE A 49 35.68 15.80 22.51
C PHE A 49 36.48 16.91 21.85
N GLY A 50 37.42 17.47 22.56
CA GLY A 50 38.43 18.40 22.11
C GLY A 50 39.82 17.88 22.45
N ASP A 51 40.84 18.72 22.28
CA ASP A 51 42.25 18.30 22.38
C ASP A 51 42.68 17.80 23.77
N ASN A 52 42.13 18.39 24.83
CA ASN A 52 42.55 18.09 26.22
C ASN A 52 41.53 17.31 27.04
N ASP A 53 40.36 17.04 26.50
CA ASP A 53 39.24 16.47 27.26
C ASP A 53 39.48 15.04 27.75
N GLY A 54 40.33 14.28 27.06
CA GLY A 54 40.77 12.95 27.50
C GLY A 54 41.50 12.94 28.84
N LYS A 55 41.91 14.09 29.35
CA LYS A 55 42.59 14.25 30.67
C LYS A 55 41.61 14.38 31.84
N LEU A 56 40.29 14.51 31.54
CA LEU A 56 39.26 14.48 32.57
C LEU A 56 38.71 13.06 32.76
N ASP A 57 38.35 12.75 34.00
CA ASP A 57 37.61 11.53 34.34
C ASP A 57 36.30 11.51 33.57
N PHE A 58 35.89 10.32 33.12
CA PHE A 58 34.69 10.11 32.31
C PHE A 58 33.46 10.83 32.89
N GLY A 59 33.17 10.67 34.20
CA GLY A 59 32.02 11.28 34.83
C GLY A 59 32.06 12.82 34.86
N LYS A 60 33.24 13.42 34.86
CA LYS A 60 33.42 14.89 34.86
C LYS A 60 33.18 15.49 33.48
N ARG A 61 33.27 14.65 32.40
CA ARG A 61 33.02 15.04 31.03
C ARG A 61 31.54 15.00 30.67
N LEU A 62 30.73 14.18 31.35
CA LEU A 62 29.32 14.07 31.10
C LEU A 62 28.57 15.36 31.41
N ALA A 63 27.83 15.85 30.45
CA ALA A 63 26.95 17.00 30.54
C ALA A 63 25.52 16.61 30.24
N PRO A 64 24.50 17.27 30.81
CA PRO A 64 23.11 17.01 30.49
C PRO A 64 22.80 17.37 29.04
N ALA A 65 21.93 16.58 28.42
CA ALA A 65 21.44 16.78 27.06
C ALA A 65 19.91 16.79 27.02
N LEU A 66 19.37 17.67 26.19
CA LEU A 66 17.96 17.77 25.85
C LEU A 66 17.83 17.73 24.34
N ASP A 67 16.91 16.90 23.84
CA ASP A 67 16.56 16.80 22.43
C ASP A 67 15.08 17.12 22.25
N ILE A 68 14.78 17.98 21.28
CA ILE A 68 13.40 18.26 20.86
C ILE A 68 13.39 18.26 19.33
N ALA A 69 12.44 17.55 18.70
CA ALA A 69 12.34 17.56 17.26
C ALA A 69 10.89 17.50 16.78
N VAL A 70 10.65 18.14 15.65
CA VAL A 70 9.41 18.03 14.88
C VAL A 70 9.76 17.52 13.49
N GLY A 71 9.04 16.53 13.02
CA GLY A 71 9.36 15.94 11.73
C GLY A 71 8.16 15.32 11.05
N LYS A 72 8.42 14.83 9.85
CA LYS A 72 7.43 14.21 8.99
C LYS A 72 8.05 13.04 8.24
N TRP A 73 7.31 11.96 8.16
CA TRP A 73 7.62 10.86 7.27
C TRP A 73 6.91 11.07 5.92
N PHE A 74 7.68 11.15 4.84
CA PHE A 74 7.17 11.28 3.47
C PHE A 74 6.86 9.91 2.84
N THR A 75 7.66 8.92 3.19
CA THR A 75 7.45 7.51 2.88
C THR A 75 7.67 6.69 4.15
N PRO A 76 7.32 5.39 4.18
CA PRO A 76 7.67 4.53 5.31
C PRO A 76 9.17 4.48 5.63
N GLY A 77 10.02 4.72 4.61
CA GLY A 77 11.47 4.65 4.72
C GLY A 77 12.18 5.99 4.86
N ILE A 78 11.58 7.11 4.41
CA ILE A 78 12.26 8.42 4.34
C ILE A 78 11.46 9.47 5.08
N GLY A 79 12.12 10.17 6.00
CA GLY A 79 11.57 11.29 6.75
C GLY A 79 12.53 12.47 6.84
N LEU A 80 11.98 13.62 7.18
CA LEU A 80 12.73 14.83 7.50
C LEU A 80 12.33 15.30 8.88
N ARG A 81 13.27 15.89 9.64
CA ARG A 81 12.99 16.55 10.89
C ARG A 81 13.81 17.84 11.03
N ILE A 82 13.28 18.77 11.81
CA ILE A 82 14.00 19.89 12.38
C ILE A 82 14.15 19.58 13.85
N ALA A 83 15.36 19.74 14.39
CA ALA A 83 15.66 19.37 15.75
C ALA A 83 16.49 20.44 16.47
N TYR A 84 16.30 20.48 17.77
CA TYR A 84 17.15 21.15 18.74
C TYR A 84 17.82 20.10 19.60
N ASN A 85 19.14 20.21 19.71
CA ASN A 85 19.92 19.45 20.68
C ASN A 85 20.78 20.40 21.50
N GLY A 86 20.94 20.16 22.78
CA GLY A 86 21.81 21.01 23.56
C GLY A 86 21.68 20.81 25.06
N LEU A 87 21.97 21.75 25.75
CA LEU A 87 22.00 22.26 27.11
C LEU A 87 23.42 22.65 27.49
N GLN A 88 24.32 21.70 27.71
CA GLN A 88 25.61 22.01 28.33
C GLN A 88 26.72 21.15 27.71
N ALA A 89 27.88 21.77 27.53
CA ALA A 89 29.11 21.06 27.20
C ALA A 89 30.16 21.28 28.32
N LYS A 90 31.06 20.32 28.45
CA LYS A 90 32.16 20.34 29.38
C LYS A 90 33.46 19.96 28.70
N GLY A 91 34.52 20.70 28.98
CA GLY A 91 35.83 20.49 28.41
C GLY A 91 36.97 20.71 29.40
N ALA A 92 38.19 20.63 28.93
CA ALA A 92 39.41 20.91 29.68
C ALA A 92 40.43 21.68 28.83
N THR A 93 41.13 22.60 29.46
CA THR A 93 42.23 23.36 28.87
C THR A 93 43.40 23.46 29.81
N LEU A 94 44.59 23.77 29.25
CA LEU A 94 45.79 24.07 30.03
C LEU A 94 45.90 25.54 30.38
N LEU A 95 45.13 26.40 29.73
CA LEU A 95 45.21 27.86 29.91
C LEU A 95 44.15 28.34 30.89
N GLU A 96 44.55 29.16 31.87
CA GLU A 96 43.63 29.74 32.83
C GLU A 96 42.65 30.77 32.20
N ASP A 97 43.17 31.54 31.25
CA ASP A 97 42.42 32.60 30.54
C ASP A 97 41.65 32.11 29.31
N ASP A 98 41.58 30.79 29.11
CA ASP A 98 40.87 30.22 27.98
C ASP A 98 39.33 30.38 28.12
N ALA A 99 38.63 30.31 26.97
CA ALA A 99 37.19 30.45 26.94
C ALA A 99 36.51 29.39 27.81
N TYR A 100 35.44 29.80 28.50
CA TYR A 100 34.55 28.93 29.30
C TYR A 100 35.17 28.31 30.54
N VAL A 101 36.37 28.70 30.93
CA VAL A 101 37.00 28.21 32.17
C VAL A 101 36.14 28.54 33.39
N LYS A 102 35.92 27.56 34.26
CA LYS A 102 35.15 27.64 35.49
C LYS A 102 35.92 27.00 36.64
N GLY A 103 36.32 27.83 37.61
CA GLY A 103 37.06 27.38 38.80
C GLY A 103 38.57 27.33 38.61
N GLY A 104 39.32 26.97 39.66
CA GLY A 104 40.77 26.90 39.64
C GLY A 104 41.34 25.65 38.98
N VAL A 105 42.67 25.59 38.95
CA VAL A 105 43.43 24.46 38.42
C VAL A 105 43.11 23.15 39.18
N MET A 106 42.95 22.08 38.44
CA MET A 106 42.75 20.74 38.97
C MET A 106 44.10 20.12 39.38
N SER A 107 44.04 19.02 40.13
CA SER A 107 45.23 18.27 40.59
C SER A 107 46.12 17.75 39.44
N ASN A 108 45.61 17.65 38.24
CA ASN A 108 46.31 17.24 37.04
C ASN A 108 46.84 18.40 36.18
N GLY A 109 46.75 19.65 36.67
CA GLY A 109 47.26 20.83 35.99
C GLY A 109 46.32 21.42 34.90
N TYR A 110 45.13 20.89 34.75
CA TYR A 110 44.16 21.37 33.78
C TYR A 110 43.06 22.21 34.44
N TYR A 111 42.46 23.11 33.66
CA TYR A 111 41.29 23.90 34.03
C TYR A 111 40.03 23.30 33.40
N LYS A 112 38.93 23.30 34.16
CA LYS A 112 37.62 22.84 33.66
C LYS A 112 36.98 23.92 32.84
N GLN A 113 36.43 23.50 31.69
CA GLN A 113 35.58 24.36 30.88
C GLN A 113 34.12 23.89 31.00
N LYS A 114 33.19 24.86 30.95
CA LYS A 114 31.75 24.59 30.99
C LYS A 114 31.00 25.72 30.28
N TRP A 115 30.22 25.35 29.26
CA TRP A 115 29.42 26.30 28.53
C TRP A 115 28.06 25.72 28.14
N ASN A 116 27.09 26.61 27.82
CA ASN A 116 25.78 26.22 27.30
C ASN A 116 25.80 26.28 25.80
N ILE A 117 25.33 25.21 25.15
CA ILE A 117 25.37 25.04 23.72
C ILE A 117 23.98 24.64 23.19
N ALA A 118 23.63 25.17 22.05
CA ALA A 118 22.46 24.82 21.26
C ALA A 118 22.89 24.42 19.84
N ASN A 119 22.30 23.37 19.33
CA ASN A 119 22.47 22.93 17.94
C ASN A 119 21.07 22.81 17.31
N PHE A 120 20.77 23.70 16.37
CA PHE A 120 19.55 23.70 15.58
C PHE A 120 19.87 23.10 14.22
N HIS A 121 19.26 21.99 13.88
CA HIS A 121 19.62 21.26 12.65
C HIS A 121 18.42 20.65 11.95
N ALA A 122 18.59 20.36 10.66
CA ALA A 122 17.65 19.62 9.85
C ALA A 122 18.30 18.30 9.42
N ASP A 123 17.55 17.21 9.57
CA ASP A 123 18.03 15.86 9.30
C ASP A 123 17.17 15.15 8.26
N VAL A 124 17.83 14.37 7.43
CA VAL A 124 17.23 13.31 6.63
C VAL A 124 17.31 12.01 7.42
N MET A 125 16.17 11.38 7.63
CA MET A 125 16.05 10.12 8.38
C MET A 125 15.72 8.97 7.45
N LEU A 126 16.39 7.83 7.63
CA LEU A 126 16.19 6.61 6.86
C LEU A 126 15.69 5.49 7.78
N ASN A 127 14.46 5.04 7.64
CA ASN A 127 13.98 3.88 8.38
C ASN A 127 14.40 2.59 7.65
N LEU A 128 15.62 2.12 7.96
CA LEU A 128 16.18 0.95 7.28
C LEU A 128 15.37 -0.31 7.55
N THR A 129 14.75 -0.42 8.70
CA THR A 129 13.89 -1.57 9.02
C THR A 129 12.70 -1.65 8.05
N ASN A 130 12.06 -0.51 7.76
CA ASN A 130 10.97 -0.48 6.78
C ASN A 130 11.47 -0.64 5.35
N MET A 131 12.67 -0.13 5.04
CA MET A 131 13.24 -0.23 3.69
C MET A 131 13.61 -1.68 3.32
N PHE A 132 14.20 -2.43 4.26
CA PHE A 132 14.67 -3.79 3.98
C PHE A 132 13.66 -4.88 4.34
N CYS A 133 12.84 -4.67 5.37
CA CYS A 133 11.88 -5.67 5.86
C CYS A 133 10.42 -5.37 5.46
N GLY A 134 10.21 -4.40 4.56
CA GLY A 134 8.87 -3.93 4.18
C GLY A 134 8.18 -3.13 5.28
N TYR A 135 7.13 -2.39 4.92
CA TYR A 135 6.34 -1.62 5.88
C TYR A 135 5.35 -2.51 6.63
N LYS A 136 5.32 -2.39 7.96
CA LYS A 136 4.28 -2.95 8.83
C LYS A 136 3.88 -1.89 9.85
N GLU A 137 2.59 -1.59 9.95
CA GLU A 137 2.10 -0.56 10.87
C GLU A 137 2.32 -0.93 12.33
N ASP A 138 2.25 -2.18 12.68
CA ASP A 138 2.39 -2.74 14.04
C ASP A 138 3.82 -3.12 14.43
N ARG A 139 4.81 -2.80 13.60
CA ARG A 139 6.21 -3.13 13.86
C ARG A 139 6.69 -2.58 15.21
N LEU A 140 7.19 -3.47 16.06
CA LEU A 140 7.66 -3.11 17.40
C LEU A 140 8.95 -2.28 17.38
N TYR A 141 9.91 -2.63 16.52
CA TYR A 141 11.24 -2.01 16.49
C TYR A 141 11.56 -1.41 15.11
N SER A 142 12.18 -0.22 15.12
CA SER A 142 12.70 0.43 13.92
C SER A 142 14.10 1.00 14.16
N PHE A 143 14.99 0.72 13.24
CA PHE A 143 16.35 1.23 13.19
C PHE A 143 16.42 2.37 12.17
N ILE A 144 16.76 3.58 12.66
CA ILE A 144 16.62 4.82 11.89
C ILE A 144 17.92 5.63 12.00
N PRO A 145 18.91 5.40 11.13
CA PRO A 145 20.01 6.33 10.96
C PRO A 145 19.52 7.64 10.36
N TYR A 146 20.24 8.72 10.66
CA TYR A 146 20.01 10.02 10.08
C TYR A 146 21.32 10.78 9.87
N ALA A 147 21.27 11.74 8.97
CA ALA A 147 22.32 12.72 8.74
C ALA A 147 21.71 14.10 8.53
N GLY A 148 22.37 15.11 9.01
CA GLY A 148 21.90 16.48 8.90
C GLY A 148 22.98 17.53 9.10
N ALA A 149 22.57 18.77 8.91
CA ALA A 149 23.42 19.93 9.15
C ALA A 149 22.63 21.03 9.85
N GLY A 150 23.31 21.88 10.56
CA GLY A 150 22.67 22.94 11.31
C GLY A 150 23.60 23.99 11.83
N TRP A 151 23.03 24.84 12.66
CA TRP A 151 23.68 25.95 13.33
C TRP A 151 23.89 25.61 14.79
N VAL A 152 25.15 25.74 15.23
CA VAL A 152 25.59 25.53 16.61
C VAL A 152 25.89 26.88 17.24
N HIS A 153 25.29 27.17 18.35
CA HIS A 153 25.46 28.43 19.08
C HIS A 153 25.85 28.19 20.55
N SER A 154 26.88 28.91 20.99
CA SER A 154 27.26 28.96 22.40
C SER A 154 26.66 30.21 23.09
N TRP A 155 25.80 29.98 24.08
CA TRP A 155 25.19 31.05 24.87
C TRP A 155 26.11 31.62 25.96
N THR A 156 27.17 30.93 26.30
CA THR A 156 28.13 31.35 27.31
C THR A 156 29.15 32.28 26.67
N LYS A 157 29.47 33.39 27.34
CA LYS A 157 30.48 34.33 26.85
C LYS A 157 31.90 33.75 26.99
N PRO A 158 32.74 33.92 25.97
CA PRO A 158 32.45 34.52 24.66
C PRO A 158 31.46 33.68 23.86
N THR A 159 30.44 34.33 23.26
CA THR A 159 29.49 33.64 22.39
C THR A 159 30.18 33.21 21.08
N ASP A 160 29.84 32.03 20.62
CA ASP A 160 30.40 31.47 19.38
C ASP A 160 29.31 30.85 18.51
N ASP A 161 29.47 31.00 17.22
CA ASP A 161 28.59 30.48 16.18
C ASP A 161 29.34 29.56 15.23
N ASN A 162 28.78 28.37 15.00
CA ASN A 162 29.43 27.39 14.14
C ASN A 162 28.40 26.66 13.27
N ILE A 163 28.88 26.02 12.21
CA ILE A 163 28.09 25.08 11.41
C ILE A 163 28.41 23.68 11.91
N GLY A 164 27.36 22.92 12.21
CA GLY A 164 27.43 21.53 12.68
C GLY A 164 26.93 20.54 11.67
N PHE A 165 27.60 19.40 11.58
CA PHE A 165 27.12 18.22 10.88
C PHE A 165 26.74 17.15 11.89
N ASN A 166 25.52 16.65 11.76
CA ASN A 166 24.95 15.66 12.65
C ASN A 166 24.88 14.31 11.96
N LEU A 167 25.37 13.29 12.64
CA LEU A 167 25.13 11.90 12.29
C LEU A 167 24.54 11.22 13.52
N GLY A 168 23.53 10.41 13.34
CA GLY A 168 22.96 9.73 14.47
C GLY A 168 22.11 8.52 14.11
N LEU A 169 21.64 7.88 15.16
CA LEU A 169 20.91 6.65 15.12
C LEU A 169 19.78 6.68 16.13
N ILE A 170 18.56 6.49 15.69
CA ILE A 170 17.39 6.34 16.54
C ILE A 170 16.97 4.87 16.56
N ASN A 171 17.04 4.25 17.72
CA ASN A 171 16.40 2.98 18.00
C ASN A 171 15.01 3.27 18.55
N ARG A 172 13.99 2.96 17.77
CA ARG A 172 12.61 3.27 18.07
C ARG A 172 11.83 2.01 18.43
N PHE A 173 11.13 2.05 19.56
CA PHE A 173 10.28 0.97 20.07
C PHE A 173 8.84 1.47 20.14
N ARG A 174 7.93 0.80 19.44
CA ARG A 174 6.52 1.16 19.43
C ARG A 174 5.86 0.81 20.77
N LEU A 175 5.28 1.80 21.43
CA LEU A 175 4.47 1.62 22.63
C LEU A 175 2.98 1.53 22.30
N SER A 176 2.55 2.37 21.35
CA SER A 176 1.15 2.37 20.87
C SER A 176 1.08 2.85 19.43
N SER A 177 -0.12 2.98 18.89
CA SER A 177 -0.29 3.59 17.56
C SER A 177 0.21 5.04 17.51
N ALA A 178 0.16 5.79 18.61
CA ALA A 178 0.51 7.19 18.71
C ALA A 178 1.88 7.46 19.34
N LEU A 179 2.39 6.55 20.18
CA LEU A 179 3.58 6.77 21.00
C LEU A 179 4.64 5.73 20.69
N ASP A 180 5.86 6.21 20.54
CA ASP A 180 7.07 5.39 20.48
C ASP A 180 8.04 5.83 21.58
N PHE A 181 8.78 4.87 22.12
CA PHE A 181 9.97 5.10 22.95
C PHE A 181 11.19 5.12 22.05
N ASN A 182 12.12 6.05 22.30
CA ASN A 182 13.33 6.20 21.51
C ASN A 182 14.57 6.13 22.37
N VAL A 183 15.60 5.48 21.85
CA VAL A 183 16.99 5.62 22.31
C VAL A 183 17.77 6.21 21.13
N GLU A 184 18.26 7.42 21.30
CA GLU A 184 18.97 8.14 20.25
C GLU A 184 20.43 8.34 20.63
N MET A 185 21.32 7.96 19.74
CA MET A 185 22.75 8.25 19.79
C MET A 185 23.08 9.20 18.63
N ARG A 186 23.79 10.28 18.94
CA ARG A 186 24.21 11.26 17.94
C ARG A 186 25.65 11.67 18.08
N SER A 187 26.24 12.05 16.95
CA SER A 187 27.56 12.69 16.86
C SER A 187 27.38 14.03 16.15
N LEU A 188 27.84 15.09 16.75
CA LEU A 188 27.92 16.43 16.17
C LEU A 188 29.38 16.72 15.85
N PHE A 189 29.66 17.09 14.61
CA PHE A 189 30.98 17.53 14.12
C PHE A 189 30.87 19.01 13.74
N MET A 190 31.71 19.85 14.33
CA MET A 190 31.70 21.27 14.04
C MET A 190 32.59 21.60 12.83
N LYS A 191 32.36 22.73 12.18
CA LYS A 191 33.05 23.11 10.94
C LYS A 191 34.56 23.07 11.06
N ASN A 192 35.12 23.55 12.17
CA ASN A 192 36.56 23.57 12.41
C ASN A 192 37.17 22.17 12.40
N THR A 193 36.42 21.17 12.92
CA THR A 193 36.79 19.76 12.85
C THR A 193 36.88 19.24 11.42
N LEU A 194 35.94 19.64 10.56
CA LEU A 194 35.90 19.22 9.17
C LEU A 194 36.99 19.92 8.32
N ALA A 195 37.35 21.15 8.69
CA ALA A 195 38.46 21.86 8.05
C ALA A 195 39.85 21.37 8.51
N GLY A 196 39.91 20.49 9.53
CA GLY A 196 41.14 19.97 10.08
C GLY A 196 41.90 20.92 10.98
N GLU A 197 41.31 22.06 11.34
CA GLU A 197 41.93 23.07 12.21
C GLU A 197 41.84 22.69 13.70
N ASN A 198 40.71 22.11 14.13
CA ASN A 198 40.48 21.62 15.49
C ASN A 198 39.61 20.36 15.46
N LYS A 199 39.90 19.37 16.27
CA LYS A 199 39.14 18.11 16.37
C LYS A 199 38.04 18.22 17.40
N GLU A 200 37.01 18.97 17.10
CA GLU A 200 35.87 19.19 18.02
C GLU A 200 34.65 18.36 17.58
N ALA A 201 34.28 17.43 18.42
CA ALA A 201 33.09 16.62 18.24
C ALA A 201 32.29 16.50 19.52
N MET A 202 31.02 16.23 19.43
CA MET A 202 30.17 15.94 20.57
C MET A 202 29.40 14.65 20.33
N LEU A 203 29.45 13.74 21.30
CA LEU A 203 28.65 12.52 21.31
C LEU A 203 27.54 12.67 22.35
N GLY A 204 26.30 12.39 21.96
CA GLY A 204 25.12 12.39 22.83
C GLY A 204 24.40 11.06 22.83
N LEU A 205 23.88 10.70 23.99
CA LEU A 205 22.96 9.57 24.16
C LEU A 205 21.74 10.06 24.93
N THR A 206 20.57 9.93 24.34
CA THR A 206 19.30 10.36 24.94
C THR A 206 18.26 9.27 24.88
N VAL A 207 17.37 9.28 25.85
CA VAL A 207 16.14 8.47 25.86
C VAL A 207 14.94 9.41 25.85
N GLY A 208 13.90 9.04 25.12
CA GLY A 208 12.78 9.94 24.94
C GLY A 208 11.56 9.27 24.35
N VAL A 209 10.61 10.09 23.99
CA VAL A 209 9.35 9.66 23.39
C VAL A 209 9.05 10.43 22.11
N THR A 210 8.40 9.77 21.19
CA THR A 210 7.86 10.38 19.98
C THR A 210 6.34 10.23 19.97
N TYR A 211 5.64 11.34 19.82
CA TYR A 211 4.21 11.37 19.58
C TYR A 211 3.92 11.55 18.09
N LYS A 212 3.14 10.64 17.52
CA LYS A 212 2.69 10.67 16.13
C LYS A 212 1.28 11.25 16.06
N PHE A 213 1.11 12.35 15.34
CA PHE A 213 -0.21 13.00 15.18
C PHE A 213 -1.19 12.11 14.41
N LYS A 214 -2.50 12.41 14.48
CA LYS A 214 -3.54 11.71 13.69
C LYS A 214 -3.26 11.79 12.19
N LYS A 215 -3.79 10.84 11.42
CA LYS A 215 -3.45 10.54 10.03
C LYS A 215 -2.01 10.02 9.91
N ARG A 216 -1.72 9.00 10.68
CA ARG A 216 -0.46 8.25 10.72
C ARG A 216 -0.61 6.92 10.00
N GLY A 217 0.53 6.39 9.55
CA GLY A 217 0.59 5.14 8.80
C GLY A 217 0.37 5.33 7.30
N TRP A 218 0.44 4.26 6.57
CA TRP A 218 0.23 4.20 5.11
C TRP A 218 -0.68 3.04 4.76
N ASN A 219 -1.59 3.25 3.80
CA ASN A 219 -2.36 2.18 3.21
C ASN A 219 -1.46 1.39 2.26
N ALA A 220 -1.45 0.08 2.40
CA ALA A 220 -0.81 -0.78 1.41
C ALA A 220 -1.62 -0.70 0.10
N VAL A 221 -0.96 -0.41 -1.01
CA VAL A 221 -1.57 -0.62 -2.32
C VAL A 221 -1.64 -2.12 -2.52
N PRO A 222 -2.83 -2.69 -2.82
CA PRO A 222 -2.90 -4.09 -3.20
C PRO A 222 -1.94 -4.30 -4.37
N THR A 223 -0.88 -5.05 -4.16
CA THR A 223 -0.03 -5.49 -5.26
C THR A 223 -0.89 -6.38 -6.13
N VAL A 224 -1.47 -5.82 -7.18
CA VAL A 224 -1.99 -6.64 -8.27
C VAL A 224 -0.80 -7.49 -8.70
N PRO A 225 -0.89 -8.84 -8.62
CA PRO A 225 0.22 -9.66 -9.06
C PRO A 225 0.55 -9.24 -10.48
N MET A 226 1.80 -8.81 -10.70
CA MET A 226 2.26 -8.52 -12.06
C MET A 226 2.05 -9.81 -12.84
N VAL A 227 1.09 -9.79 -13.76
CA VAL A 227 0.86 -10.89 -14.68
C VAL A 227 2.19 -11.05 -15.43
N PRO A 228 2.81 -12.24 -15.41
CA PRO A 228 4.05 -12.44 -16.15
C PRO A 228 3.86 -12.00 -17.60
N GLU A 229 4.88 -11.39 -18.18
CA GLU A 229 4.82 -10.87 -19.56
C GLU A 229 4.40 -11.94 -20.56
N SER A 230 4.77 -13.20 -20.31
CA SER A 230 4.31 -14.36 -21.07
C SER A 230 2.78 -14.51 -21.06
N GLN A 231 2.15 -14.40 -19.89
CA GLN A 231 0.68 -14.49 -19.78
C GLN A 231 -0.01 -13.28 -20.42
N LEU A 232 0.61 -12.10 -20.36
CA LEU A 232 0.09 -10.91 -21.04
C LEU A 232 0.14 -11.08 -22.55
N ASN A 233 1.22 -11.66 -23.07
CA ASN A 233 1.37 -11.96 -24.50
C ASN A 233 0.41 -13.05 -24.93
N ASP A 234 0.26 -14.14 -24.16
CA ASP A 234 -0.73 -15.19 -24.44
C ASP A 234 -2.17 -14.64 -24.48
N MET A 235 -2.49 -13.70 -23.56
CA MET A 235 -3.80 -13.03 -23.59
C MET A 235 -3.97 -12.14 -24.82
N ARG A 236 -2.93 -11.40 -25.22
CA ARG A 236 -2.95 -10.58 -26.44
C ARG A 236 -3.13 -11.42 -27.68
N ASP A 237 -2.42 -12.52 -27.79
CA ASP A 237 -2.51 -13.44 -28.92
C ASP A 237 -3.90 -14.08 -29.01
N ARG A 238 -4.46 -14.44 -27.84
CA ARG A 238 -5.84 -14.97 -27.78
C ARG A 238 -6.89 -13.91 -28.15
N VAL A 239 -6.71 -12.66 -27.75
CA VAL A 239 -7.58 -11.56 -28.17
C VAL A 239 -7.46 -11.30 -29.65
N ASN A 240 -6.25 -11.35 -30.22
CA ASN A 240 -6.05 -11.18 -31.67
C ASN A 240 -6.64 -12.33 -32.47
N ALA A 241 -6.48 -13.58 -32.02
CA ALA A 241 -7.10 -14.75 -32.62
C ALA A 241 -8.63 -14.66 -32.64
N LEU A 242 -9.24 -14.31 -31.49
CA LEU A 242 -10.68 -14.11 -31.36
C LEU A 242 -11.21 -12.97 -32.24
N LYS A 243 -10.44 -11.88 -32.40
CA LYS A 243 -10.79 -10.81 -33.34
C LYS A 243 -10.78 -11.29 -34.76
N GLY A 244 -9.76 -12.05 -35.16
CA GLY A 244 -9.67 -12.65 -36.50
C GLY A 244 -10.82 -13.59 -36.77
N GLU A 245 -11.17 -14.48 -35.83
CA GLU A 245 -12.32 -15.37 -35.93
C GLU A 245 -13.64 -14.60 -36.03
N ASN A 246 -13.81 -13.54 -35.25
CA ASN A 246 -15.01 -12.71 -35.32
C ASN A 246 -15.16 -11.98 -36.66
N GLU A 247 -14.05 -11.53 -37.25
CA GLU A 247 -14.05 -10.92 -38.58
C GLU A 247 -14.32 -11.95 -39.68
N SER A 248 -13.82 -13.18 -39.53
CA SER A 248 -14.13 -14.29 -40.43
C SER A 248 -15.62 -14.64 -40.37
N LEU A 249 -16.14 -14.85 -39.16
CA LEU A 249 -17.56 -15.15 -38.96
C LEU A 249 -18.47 -14.03 -39.48
N LYS A 250 -18.09 -12.78 -39.36
CA LYS A 250 -18.83 -11.66 -39.94
C LYS A 250 -18.84 -11.70 -41.44
N ARG A 251 -17.71 -12.04 -42.08
CA ARG A 251 -17.63 -12.23 -43.54
C ARG A 251 -18.50 -13.37 -44.00
N ASP A 252 -18.41 -14.52 -43.32
CA ASP A 252 -19.20 -15.70 -43.62
C ASP A 252 -20.71 -15.44 -43.49
N LEU A 253 -21.08 -14.65 -42.47
CA LEU A 253 -22.46 -14.24 -42.23
C LEU A 253 -22.98 -13.30 -43.32
N VAL A 254 -22.15 -12.36 -43.81
CA VAL A 254 -22.48 -11.48 -44.93
C VAL A 254 -22.59 -12.31 -46.23
N GLU A 255 -21.69 -13.24 -46.46
CA GLU A 255 -21.72 -14.13 -47.63
C GLU A 255 -22.97 -15.05 -47.62
N ALA A 256 -23.27 -15.65 -46.44
CA ALA A 256 -24.46 -16.45 -46.25
C ALA A 256 -25.74 -15.64 -46.46
N ARG A 257 -25.76 -14.35 -46.04
CA ARG A 257 -26.89 -13.45 -46.23
C ARG A 257 -27.07 -13.01 -47.69
N ASN A 258 -25.98 -12.90 -48.43
CA ASN A 258 -25.97 -12.51 -49.83
C ASN A 258 -26.24 -13.70 -50.80
N LYS A 259 -26.06 -14.94 -50.35
CA LYS A 259 -26.52 -16.11 -51.09
C LYS A 259 -28.04 -16.06 -51.12
N LYS A 260 -28.63 -15.70 -52.29
CA LYS A 260 -30.08 -15.79 -52.48
C LYS A 260 -30.54 -17.19 -52.06
N PRO A 261 -31.53 -17.30 -51.17
CA PRO A 261 -32.07 -18.60 -50.81
C PRO A 261 -32.60 -19.22 -52.10
N GLU A 262 -32.05 -20.37 -52.50
CA GLU A 262 -32.68 -21.25 -53.46
C GLU A 262 -33.98 -21.72 -52.79
N VAL A 263 -35.09 -21.16 -53.25
CA VAL A 263 -36.41 -21.48 -52.73
C VAL A 263 -36.76 -22.91 -53.20
N ILE A 264 -36.29 -23.88 -52.41
CA ILE A 264 -36.86 -25.24 -52.50
C ILE A 264 -38.21 -25.15 -51.75
N VAL A 265 -39.27 -24.86 -52.50
CA VAL A 265 -40.63 -24.97 -51.99
C VAL A 265 -40.94 -26.44 -51.77
N LYS A 266 -40.48 -27.02 -50.71
CA LYS A 266 -41.08 -28.15 -50.03
C LYS A 266 -42.25 -27.64 -49.23
N LYS A 267 -43.46 -27.82 -49.71
CA LYS A 267 -44.66 -27.76 -48.89
C LYS A 267 -44.57 -28.82 -47.81
N GLU A 268 -43.90 -28.55 -46.72
CA GLU A 268 -44.03 -29.28 -45.46
C GLU A 268 -45.06 -28.55 -44.60
N ALA A 269 -46.12 -29.30 -44.25
CA ALA A 269 -47.19 -28.84 -43.40
C ALA A 269 -46.64 -28.28 -42.08
N GLY A 270 -46.83 -26.98 -41.85
CA GLY A 270 -46.98 -26.32 -40.58
C GLY A 270 -46.04 -26.72 -39.43
N LEU A 271 -44.73 -26.41 -39.54
CA LEU A 271 -43.88 -26.31 -38.37
C LEU A 271 -44.20 -24.98 -37.65
N VAL A 272 -44.87 -25.06 -36.53
CA VAL A 272 -45.01 -23.91 -35.64
C VAL A 272 -43.62 -23.69 -34.96
N PRO A 273 -43.00 -22.53 -35.13
CA PRO A 273 -41.66 -22.30 -34.56
C PRO A 273 -41.71 -22.43 -33.02
N ARG A 274 -40.70 -23.08 -32.47
CA ARG A 274 -40.46 -23.05 -31.02
C ARG A 274 -40.17 -21.59 -30.63
N LEU A 275 -41.01 -21.02 -29.78
CA LEU A 275 -40.79 -19.70 -29.27
C LEU A 275 -40.32 -19.79 -27.79
N VAL A 276 -39.37 -18.94 -27.44
CA VAL A 276 -38.89 -18.76 -26.05
C VAL A 276 -39.24 -17.34 -25.65
N VAL A 277 -39.99 -17.23 -24.54
CA VAL A 277 -40.29 -15.95 -23.88
C VAL A 277 -39.33 -15.80 -22.69
N VAL A 278 -38.63 -14.66 -22.60
CA VAL A 278 -37.65 -14.40 -21.57
C VAL A 278 -38.20 -13.42 -20.57
N PHE A 279 -38.14 -13.78 -19.30
CA PHE A 279 -38.54 -12.93 -18.19
C PHE A 279 -37.33 -12.27 -17.54
N ASN A 280 -37.55 -11.10 -16.93
CA ASN A 280 -36.53 -10.45 -16.11
C ASN A 280 -36.33 -11.24 -14.81
N ILE A 281 -35.11 -11.26 -14.28
CA ILE A 281 -34.78 -12.00 -13.05
C ILE A 281 -35.73 -11.63 -11.90
N GLY A 282 -36.37 -12.64 -11.31
CA GLY A 282 -37.32 -12.48 -10.19
C GLY A 282 -38.67 -11.84 -10.56
N LYS A 283 -39.03 -11.82 -11.86
CA LYS A 283 -40.33 -11.28 -12.33
C LYS A 283 -41.01 -12.23 -13.26
N SER A 284 -42.34 -12.35 -13.15
CA SER A 284 -43.23 -13.11 -14.01
C SER A 284 -43.95 -12.25 -15.04
N ASN A 285 -43.67 -10.94 -15.10
CA ASN A 285 -44.34 -10.02 -16.02
C ASN A 285 -43.70 -10.02 -17.40
N ILE A 286 -44.52 -10.17 -18.46
CA ILE A 286 -44.08 -10.20 -19.83
C ILE A 286 -43.73 -8.75 -20.29
N SER A 287 -42.53 -8.60 -20.87
CA SER A 287 -42.09 -7.32 -21.41
C SER A 287 -42.84 -6.96 -22.72
N LYS A 288 -42.93 -5.67 -23.03
CA LYS A 288 -43.53 -5.21 -24.32
C LYS A 288 -42.87 -5.83 -25.54
N ARG A 289 -41.61 -6.16 -25.47
CA ARG A 289 -40.83 -6.81 -26.54
C ARG A 289 -41.28 -8.24 -26.76
N GLU A 290 -41.55 -8.95 -25.68
CA GLU A 290 -41.96 -10.35 -25.75
C GLU A 290 -43.45 -10.51 -26.22
N TYR A 291 -44.26 -9.46 -26.01
CA TYR A 291 -45.63 -9.45 -26.53
C TYR A 291 -45.72 -9.64 -28.03
N MET A 292 -44.80 -9.09 -28.83
CA MET A 292 -44.76 -9.29 -30.27
C MET A 292 -44.46 -10.76 -30.64
N ASN A 293 -43.64 -11.42 -29.86
CA ASN A 293 -43.31 -12.83 -30.04
C ASN A 293 -44.54 -13.69 -29.74
N ILE A 294 -45.26 -13.39 -28.64
CA ILE A 294 -46.48 -14.10 -28.24
C ILE A 294 -47.59 -13.88 -29.28
N GLU A 295 -47.74 -12.68 -29.84
CA GLU A 295 -48.69 -12.40 -30.90
C GLU A 295 -48.44 -13.23 -32.17
N ALA A 296 -47.15 -13.34 -32.58
CA ALA A 296 -46.76 -14.16 -33.73
C ALA A 296 -47.07 -15.67 -33.48
N MET A 297 -46.85 -16.10 -32.23
CA MET A 297 -47.19 -17.47 -31.81
C MET A 297 -48.71 -17.72 -31.80
N ALA A 298 -49.46 -16.80 -31.27
CA ALA A 298 -50.93 -16.88 -31.26
C ALA A 298 -51.52 -17.02 -32.69
N LYS A 299 -50.97 -16.26 -33.64
CA LYS A 299 -51.35 -16.40 -35.07
C LYS A 299 -50.99 -17.80 -35.61
N GLY A 300 -49.82 -18.33 -35.25
CA GLY A 300 -49.38 -19.69 -35.63
C GLY A 300 -50.28 -20.78 -35.03
N ILE A 301 -50.71 -20.65 -33.79
CA ILE A 301 -51.61 -21.58 -33.14
C ILE A 301 -53.00 -21.53 -33.76
N LYS A 302 -53.55 -20.36 -34.01
CA LYS A 302 -54.84 -20.20 -34.71
C LYS A 302 -54.86 -20.81 -36.12
N ALA A 303 -53.72 -20.75 -36.82
CA ALA A 303 -53.59 -21.35 -38.16
C ALA A 303 -53.50 -22.89 -38.10
N ASN A 304 -53.39 -23.51 -36.90
CA ASN A 304 -53.24 -24.94 -36.73
C ASN A 304 -54.15 -25.47 -35.58
N PRO A 305 -55.46 -25.42 -35.73
CA PRO A 305 -56.40 -25.74 -34.66
C PRO A 305 -56.36 -27.21 -34.25
N ASP A 306 -55.84 -28.09 -35.10
CA ASP A 306 -55.82 -29.54 -34.86
C ASP A 306 -54.51 -29.98 -34.14
N LYS A 307 -53.62 -29.03 -33.75
CA LYS A 307 -52.36 -29.37 -33.09
C LYS A 307 -52.41 -29.05 -31.59
N THR A 308 -51.77 -29.89 -30.78
CA THR A 308 -51.60 -29.65 -29.36
C THR A 308 -50.26 -28.92 -29.13
N PHE A 309 -50.28 -27.90 -28.29
CA PHE A 309 -49.10 -27.10 -27.93
C PHE A 309 -48.79 -27.30 -26.47
N THR A 310 -47.49 -27.39 -26.14
CA THR A 310 -47.02 -27.51 -24.75
C THR A 310 -46.27 -26.25 -24.38
N VAL A 311 -46.70 -25.60 -23.27
CA VAL A 311 -45.99 -24.48 -22.65
C VAL A 311 -45.19 -25.01 -21.47
N THR A 312 -43.91 -24.61 -21.40
CA THR A 312 -43.00 -25.06 -20.32
C THR A 312 -42.26 -23.87 -19.71
N GLY A 313 -42.47 -23.64 -18.44
CA GLY A 313 -41.71 -22.62 -17.69
C GLY A 313 -40.39 -23.18 -17.17
N TYR A 314 -39.34 -22.36 -17.22
CA TYR A 314 -38.00 -22.68 -16.68
C TYR A 314 -37.56 -21.57 -15.75
N ALA A 315 -37.05 -21.93 -14.56
CA ALA A 315 -36.37 -21.02 -13.67
C ALA A 315 -34.91 -21.43 -13.49
N ASP A 316 -34.03 -20.43 -13.35
CA ASP A 316 -32.60 -20.67 -13.13
C ASP A 316 -32.35 -21.36 -11.78
N LYS A 317 -31.46 -22.35 -11.78
CA LYS A 317 -31.05 -23.06 -10.57
C LYS A 317 -30.05 -22.28 -9.71
N GLY A 318 -29.44 -21.25 -10.27
CA GLY A 318 -28.39 -20.46 -9.62
C GLY A 318 -28.91 -19.31 -8.76
N THR A 319 -30.19 -18.94 -8.89
CA THR A 319 -30.80 -17.80 -8.19
C THR A 319 -32.03 -18.22 -7.40
N GLY A 320 -32.01 -18.00 -6.06
CA GLY A 320 -33.14 -18.28 -5.18
C GLY A 320 -33.23 -19.72 -4.65
N SER A 321 -34.18 -19.95 -3.76
CA SER A 321 -34.46 -21.29 -3.22
C SER A 321 -35.26 -22.13 -4.22
N ALA A 322 -35.19 -23.47 -4.09
CA ALA A 322 -35.93 -24.38 -4.98
C ALA A 322 -37.46 -24.13 -4.92
N GLU A 323 -37.97 -23.77 -3.75
CA GLU A 323 -39.39 -23.46 -3.53
C GLU A 323 -39.78 -22.15 -4.20
N TYR A 324 -38.97 -21.11 -4.06
CA TYR A 324 -39.15 -19.82 -4.74
C TYR A 324 -39.12 -19.98 -6.27
N ASN A 325 -38.17 -20.73 -6.79
CA ASN A 325 -38.04 -20.97 -8.24
C ASN A 325 -39.20 -21.83 -8.78
N MET A 326 -39.76 -22.74 -7.99
CA MET A 326 -40.96 -23.50 -8.34
C MET A 326 -42.18 -22.58 -8.47
N LYS A 327 -42.35 -21.65 -7.51
CA LYS A 327 -43.43 -20.68 -7.50
C LYS A 327 -43.31 -19.72 -8.70
N LEU A 328 -42.13 -19.17 -8.94
CA LEU A 328 -41.86 -18.27 -10.07
C LEU A 328 -42.14 -18.94 -11.42
N ARG A 329 -41.71 -20.22 -11.60
CA ARG A 329 -42.01 -21.01 -12.80
C ARG A 329 -43.51 -21.20 -13.02
N SER A 330 -44.27 -21.41 -11.97
CA SER A 330 -45.71 -21.54 -12.06
C SER A 330 -46.38 -20.22 -12.45
N GLU A 331 -45.89 -19.09 -11.92
CA GLU A 331 -46.38 -17.77 -12.25
C GLU A 331 -46.04 -17.35 -13.70
N GLU A 332 -44.84 -17.67 -14.20
CA GLU A 332 -44.42 -17.47 -15.58
C GLU A 332 -45.32 -18.24 -16.54
N HIS A 333 -45.51 -19.53 -16.27
CA HIS A 333 -46.41 -20.37 -17.09
C HIS A 333 -47.86 -19.83 -17.14
N THR A 334 -48.37 -19.36 -16.01
CA THR A 334 -49.72 -18.76 -15.93
C THR A 334 -49.80 -17.45 -16.71
N SER A 335 -48.74 -16.59 -16.60
CA SER A 335 -48.65 -15.33 -17.32
C SER A 335 -48.62 -15.53 -18.84
N GLU A 336 -47.91 -16.54 -19.34
CA GLU A 336 -47.87 -16.89 -20.75
C GLU A 336 -49.25 -17.35 -21.27
N LEU A 337 -49.90 -18.26 -20.54
CA LEU A 337 -51.24 -18.72 -20.89
C LEU A 337 -52.29 -17.64 -20.91
N GLN A 338 -52.26 -16.76 -19.89
CA GLN A 338 -53.21 -15.61 -19.78
C GLN A 338 -53.03 -14.59 -20.88
N SER A 339 -51.79 -14.25 -21.22
CA SER A 339 -51.46 -13.36 -22.31
C SER A 339 -51.90 -13.95 -23.67
N HIS A 340 -51.73 -15.27 -23.85
CA HIS A 340 -52.18 -15.97 -25.03
C HIS A 340 -53.73 -15.97 -25.14
N HIS A 341 -54.41 -16.25 -24.04
CA HIS A 341 -55.88 -16.21 -24.00
C HIS A 341 -56.43 -14.83 -24.34
N ASP A 342 -55.88 -13.75 -23.74
CA ASP A 342 -56.29 -12.36 -24.01
C ASP A 342 -56.05 -11.96 -25.47
N LEU A 343 -54.97 -12.41 -26.10
CA LEU A 343 -54.69 -12.19 -27.52
C LEU A 343 -55.63 -12.99 -28.42
N VAL A 344 -55.97 -14.21 -28.06
CA VAL A 344 -56.90 -15.04 -28.84
C VAL A 344 -58.33 -14.51 -28.77
N CYS A 345 -58.73 -13.91 -27.63
CA CYS A 345 -60.06 -13.30 -27.48
C CYS A 345 -60.19 -11.92 -28.15
N ARG A 346 -59.04 -11.22 -28.41
CA ARG A 346 -59.06 -9.89 -29.07
C ARG A 346 -58.89 -9.94 -30.60
N LEU A 347 -58.56 -11.08 -31.17
CA LEU A 347 -58.40 -11.37 -32.59
C LEU A 347 -59.60 -12.17 -33.14
#